data_9c78d9ab0574b5ca712a826ba6ae5bb5
#
_entry.id   9c78d9ab0574b5ca712a826ba6ae5bb5
#
_cell.length_a   1.000
_cell.length_b   1.000
_cell.length_c   1.000
_cell.angle_alpha   90.00
_cell.angle_beta   90.00
_cell.angle_gamma   90.00
#
_symmetry.space_group_name_H-M   'P 1'
#
loop_
_entity.id
_entity.type
_entity.pdbx_description
1 polymer ?
#
loop_
_entity_poly.entity_id
_entity_poly.type
_entity_poly.pdbx_seq_one_letter_code
_entity_poly.pdbx_strand_id
1 'polypeptide(L)'
;FKGTQLTNSILYFFSIDLFLNKLFFGNNKKNLNTLLIFSILSYVLIKFTRVSEHGFDFPANMFLLISFFYFIQIFDKENYFFEKNLVLFLIFSILSISIKLNTIPLAILLLIIFISLLIKKYNFYKIILPILFSFLFLIFWLTQQFIYTGCLLPFLEFSCFKSSIWFNQALMEALESMTGIINKSYWNYSGELSIIEYSKNFNWLPTWFDRNKIELSEHIISFLFPTLIIIFLNIKNFQKKNSNFKFNQKQCKYYYILIFVISGLLLWFLKSPVIRFGSPFIFLSIFF
;
A
#
# COMPACT_ATOMS: atom_id res chain seq x y z
N PHE A 1 10.23 -15.69 -15.80
CA PHE A 1 10.98 -15.34 -14.57
C PHE A 1 12.02 -14.23 -14.79
N LYS A 2 12.90 -14.31 -15.81
CA LYS A 2 13.93 -13.28 -16.05
C LYS A 2 13.35 -11.88 -16.37
N GLY A 3 12.21 -11.80 -17.07
CA GLY A 3 11.57 -10.54 -17.41
C GLY A 3 10.99 -9.80 -16.20
N THR A 4 10.39 -10.51 -15.25
CA THR A 4 9.85 -9.91 -14.03
C THR A 4 10.95 -9.40 -13.10
N GLN A 5 12.09 -10.08 -13.04
CA GLN A 5 13.25 -9.63 -12.26
C GLN A 5 13.83 -8.32 -12.81
N LEU A 6 13.95 -8.18 -14.13
CA LEU A 6 14.41 -6.95 -14.75
C LEU A 6 13.48 -5.78 -14.44
N THR A 7 12.17 -5.98 -14.60
CA THR A 7 11.17 -4.94 -14.30
C THR A 7 11.25 -4.51 -12.84
N ASN A 8 11.34 -5.47 -11.92
CA ASN A 8 11.47 -5.18 -10.49
C ASN A 8 12.75 -4.41 -10.20
N SER A 9 13.88 -4.79 -10.79
CA SER A 9 15.16 -4.09 -10.61
C SER A 9 15.08 -2.64 -11.10
N ILE A 10 14.47 -2.39 -12.26
CA ILE A 10 14.28 -1.02 -12.79
C ILE A 10 13.42 -0.20 -11.82
N LEU A 11 12.34 -0.76 -11.27
CA LEU A 11 11.49 -0.08 -10.30
C LEU A 11 12.22 0.21 -8.99
N TYR A 12 13.12 -0.68 -8.54
CA TYR A 12 13.97 -0.42 -7.39
C TYR A 12 14.87 0.80 -7.62
N PHE A 13 15.62 0.82 -8.72
CA PHE A 13 16.51 1.93 -9.06
C PHE A 13 15.74 3.24 -9.22
N PHE A 14 14.60 3.21 -9.90
CA PHE A 14 13.73 4.37 -10.03
C PHE A 14 13.26 4.90 -8.67
N SER A 15 12.85 4.01 -7.77
CA SER A 15 12.38 4.38 -6.44
C SER A 15 13.51 4.95 -5.58
N ILE A 16 14.71 4.35 -5.65
CA ILE A 16 15.89 4.84 -4.95
C ILE A 16 16.26 6.24 -5.47
N ASP A 17 16.35 6.42 -6.78
CA ASP A 17 16.65 7.72 -7.39
C ASP A 17 15.63 8.78 -6.99
N LEU A 18 14.33 8.46 -7.09
CA LEU A 18 13.25 9.38 -6.72
C LEU A 18 13.37 9.84 -5.26
N PHE A 19 13.61 8.93 -4.33
CA PHE A 19 13.70 9.27 -2.92
C PHE A 19 15.03 9.91 -2.53
N LEU A 20 16.15 9.52 -3.15
CA LEU A 20 17.43 10.21 -2.96
C LEU A 20 17.36 11.65 -3.49
N ASN A 21 16.83 11.86 -4.68
CA ASN A 21 16.64 13.20 -5.22
C ASN A 21 15.75 14.06 -4.31
N LYS A 22 14.69 13.48 -3.73
CA LYS A 22 13.85 14.18 -2.75
C LYS A 22 14.57 14.45 -1.43
N LEU A 23 15.48 13.59 -1.01
CA LEU A 23 16.26 13.77 0.23
C LEU A 23 17.31 14.87 0.08
N PHE A 24 18.07 14.85 -1.01
CA PHE A 24 19.22 15.76 -1.19
C PHE A 24 18.82 17.11 -1.80
N PHE A 25 17.92 17.12 -2.76
CA PHE A 25 17.57 18.35 -3.50
C PHE A 25 16.17 18.87 -3.16
N GLY A 26 15.38 18.12 -2.36
CA GLY A 26 14.07 18.58 -1.92
C GLY A 26 14.18 19.66 -0.84
N ASN A 27 13.36 20.71 -0.92
CA ASN A 27 13.19 21.72 0.16
C ASN A 27 12.48 21.10 1.37
N ASN A 28 12.99 19.97 1.87
CA ASN A 28 12.39 19.20 2.96
C ASN A 28 12.74 19.82 4.32
N LYS A 29 12.31 21.07 4.55
CA LYS A 29 12.46 21.74 5.86
C LYS A 29 11.67 21.07 7.00
N LYS A 30 10.84 20.05 6.67
CA LYS A 30 9.99 19.36 7.65
C LYS A 30 10.60 18.01 7.98
N ASN A 31 11.04 17.85 9.21
CA ASN A 31 11.65 16.63 9.73
C ASN A 31 10.84 15.34 9.44
N LEU A 32 9.50 15.41 9.45
CA LEU A 32 8.64 14.25 9.18
C LEU A 32 8.78 13.71 7.75
N ASN A 33 8.82 14.60 6.75
CA ASN A 33 8.96 14.19 5.34
C ASN A 33 10.33 13.55 5.09
N THR A 34 11.39 14.14 5.66
CA THR A 34 12.74 13.59 5.57
C THR A 34 12.83 12.22 6.22
N LEU A 35 12.21 12.07 7.39
CA LEU A 35 12.13 10.82 8.13
C LEU A 35 11.38 9.75 7.33
N LEU A 36 10.24 10.09 6.74
CA LEU A 36 9.47 9.17 5.89
C LEU A 36 10.27 8.73 4.67
N ILE A 37 10.92 9.67 3.96
CA ILE A 37 11.76 9.35 2.80
C ILE A 37 12.86 8.38 3.18
N PHE A 38 13.56 8.64 4.28
CA PHE A 38 14.65 7.78 4.73
C PHE A 38 14.15 6.39 5.13
N SER A 39 13.02 6.30 5.81
CA SER A 39 12.41 5.04 6.21
C SER A 39 11.95 4.22 4.98
N ILE A 40 11.36 4.87 3.97
CA ILE A 40 11.02 4.21 2.70
C ILE A 40 12.28 3.72 1.99
N LEU A 41 13.34 4.52 1.92
CA LEU A 41 14.62 4.12 1.34
C LEU A 41 15.20 2.90 2.05
N SER A 42 15.18 2.88 3.37
CA SER A 42 15.63 1.73 4.16
C SER A 42 14.83 0.47 3.82
N TYR A 43 13.50 0.59 3.72
CA TYR A 43 12.63 -0.50 3.30
C TYR A 43 13.00 -1.02 1.90
N VAL A 44 13.17 -0.13 0.93
CA VAL A 44 13.55 -0.48 -0.44
C VAL A 44 14.88 -1.21 -0.47
N LEU A 45 15.89 -0.70 0.21
CA LEU A 45 17.23 -1.29 0.26
C LEU A 45 17.23 -2.69 0.88
N ILE A 46 16.48 -2.89 1.97
CA ILE A 46 16.35 -4.21 2.61
C ILE A 46 15.65 -5.19 1.67
N LYS A 47 14.58 -4.77 0.98
CA LYS A 47 13.85 -5.63 0.05
C LYS A 47 14.61 -5.89 -1.25
N PHE A 48 15.58 -5.06 -1.61
CA PHE A 48 16.43 -5.26 -2.80
C PHE A 48 17.16 -6.61 -2.75
N THR A 49 17.58 -7.07 -1.59
CA THR A 49 18.25 -8.37 -1.42
C THR A 49 17.36 -9.56 -1.77
N ARG A 50 16.05 -9.37 -1.83
CA ARG A 50 15.04 -10.41 -2.10
C ARG A 50 14.20 -10.14 -3.36
N VAL A 51 14.75 -9.42 -4.34
CA VAL A 51 14.04 -9.07 -5.60
C VAL A 51 13.44 -10.28 -6.31
N SER A 52 14.14 -11.41 -6.27
CA SER A 52 13.70 -12.65 -6.94
C SER A 52 12.49 -13.32 -6.27
N GLU A 53 12.24 -13.04 -5.00
CA GLU A 53 11.21 -13.74 -4.21
C GLU A 53 9.83 -13.07 -4.30
N HIS A 54 9.75 -11.80 -4.70
CA HIS A 54 8.56 -10.98 -4.48
C HIS A 54 7.60 -10.89 -5.67
N GLY A 55 7.98 -11.38 -6.87
CA GLY A 55 7.11 -11.32 -8.06
C GLY A 55 6.50 -9.93 -8.26
N PHE A 56 5.17 -9.85 -8.42
CA PHE A 56 4.42 -8.59 -8.58
C PHE A 56 4.10 -7.87 -7.25
N ASP A 57 4.38 -8.48 -6.10
CA ASP A 57 4.08 -7.89 -4.79
C ASP A 57 4.92 -6.64 -4.55
N PHE A 58 6.17 -6.69 -4.97
CA PHE A 58 7.08 -5.56 -4.78
C PHE A 58 6.66 -4.31 -5.56
N PRO A 59 6.39 -4.35 -6.88
CA PRO A 59 5.89 -3.19 -7.62
C PRO A 59 4.64 -2.57 -6.99
N ALA A 60 3.67 -3.38 -6.59
CA ALA A 60 2.45 -2.91 -5.96
C ALA A 60 2.74 -2.16 -4.66
N ASN A 61 3.57 -2.74 -3.79
CA ASN A 61 3.96 -2.14 -2.52
C ASN A 61 4.77 -0.84 -2.70
N MET A 62 5.64 -0.80 -3.70
CA MET A 62 6.41 0.41 -4.01
C MET A 62 5.52 1.54 -4.51
N PHE A 63 4.60 1.26 -5.42
CA PHE A 63 3.66 2.27 -5.89
C PHE A 63 2.72 2.74 -4.76
N LEU A 64 2.34 1.85 -3.84
CA LEU A 64 1.61 2.24 -2.63
C LEU A 64 2.41 3.24 -1.79
N LEU A 65 3.67 2.96 -1.50
CA LEU A 65 4.52 3.85 -0.68
C LEU A 65 4.80 5.19 -1.37
N ILE A 66 5.04 5.18 -2.68
CA ILE A 66 5.21 6.40 -3.49
C ILE A 66 3.92 7.21 -3.48
N SER A 67 2.78 6.57 -3.72
CA SER A 67 1.46 7.21 -3.65
C SER A 67 1.21 7.83 -2.27
N PHE A 68 1.47 7.08 -1.21
CA PHE A 68 1.32 7.55 0.16
C PHE A 68 2.23 8.75 0.47
N PHE A 69 3.46 8.74 -0.01
CA PHE A 69 4.35 9.90 0.10
C PHE A 69 3.74 11.14 -0.55
N TYR A 70 3.21 11.04 -1.78
CA TYR A 70 2.56 12.17 -2.44
C TYR A 70 1.26 12.58 -1.75
N PHE A 71 0.50 11.65 -1.18
CA PHE A 71 -0.67 11.96 -0.34
C PHE A 71 -0.30 12.91 0.80
N ILE A 72 0.78 12.62 1.53
CA ILE A 72 1.25 13.49 2.61
C ILE A 72 1.64 14.88 2.09
N GLN A 73 2.29 14.94 0.92
CA GLN A 73 2.69 16.21 0.30
C GLN A 73 1.51 17.09 -0.10
N ILE A 74 0.36 16.52 -0.47
CA ILE A 74 -0.86 17.27 -0.82
C ILE A 74 -1.38 18.08 0.37
N PHE A 75 -1.24 17.58 1.59
CA PHE A 75 -1.73 18.27 2.79
C PHE A 75 -0.74 19.30 3.37
N ASP A 76 0.45 19.43 2.79
CA ASP A 76 1.39 20.45 3.20
C ASP A 76 1.01 21.81 2.61
N LYS A 77 0.67 22.78 3.48
CA LYS A 77 0.12 24.10 3.11
C LYS A 77 1.03 24.95 2.20
N GLU A 78 2.32 24.69 2.20
CA GLU A 78 3.32 25.46 1.43
C GLU A 78 3.62 24.83 0.06
N ASN A 79 2.71 24.03 -0.45
CA ASN A 79 3.02 23.19 -1.60
C ASN A 79 2.69 23.91 -2.91
N TYR A 80 3.66 24.61 -3.49
CA TYR A 80 3.58 25.16 -4.84
C TYR A 80 3.33 24.09 -5.93
N PHE A 81 3.59 22.83 -5.60
CA PHE A 81 3.44 21.68 -6.51
C PHE A 81 2.19 20.84 -6.21
N PHE A 82 1.14 21.44 -5.64
CA PHE A 82 -0.08 20.72 -5.26
C PHE A 82 -0.63 19.89 -6.42
N GLU A 83 -0.78 20.48 -7.61
CA GLU A 83 -1.33 19.81 -8.80
C GLU A 83 -0.45 18.64 -9.23
N LYS A 84 0.87 18.82 -9.28
CA LYS A 84 1.83 17.77 -9.62
C LYS A 84 1.76 16.61 -8.63
N ASN A 85 1.72 16.89 -7.33
CA ASN A 85 1.65 15.85 -6.31
C ASN A 85 0.32 15.10 -6.35
N LEU A 86 -0.78 15.81 -6.64
CA LEU A 86 -2.09 15.20 -6.82
C LEU A 86 -2.11 14.24 -8.01
N VAL A 87 -1.57 14.66 -9.15
CA VAL A 87 -1.47 13.82 -10.34
C VAL A 87 -0.62 12.56 -10.06
N LEU A 88 0.53 12.72 -9.44
CA LEU A 88 1.41 11.59 -9.11
C LEU A 88 0.75 10.65 -8.09
N PHE A 89 0.06 11.19 -7.09
CA PHE A 89 -0.74 10.40 -6.16
C PHE A 89 -1.79 9.55 -6.89
N LEU A 90 -2.57 10.13 -7.81
CA LEU A 90 -3.60 9.43 -8.57
C LEU A 90 -3.01 8.31 -9.44
N ILE A 91 -1.97 8.62 -10.22
CA ILE A 91 -1.34 7.64 -11.10
C ILE A 91 -0.79 6.46 -10.31
N PHE A 92 0.02 6.70 -9.27
CA PHE A 92 0.63 5.63 -8.50
C PHE A 92 -0.39 4.83 -7.67
N SER A 93 -1.48 5.47 -7.20
CA SER A 93 -2.56 4.74 -6.53
C SER A 93 -3.24 3.74 -7.45
N ILE A 94 -3.61 4.16 -8.66
CA ILE A 94 -4.28 3.31 -9.63
C ILE A 94 -3.35 2.20 -10.11
N LEU A 95 -2.09 2.51 -10.41
CA LEU A 95 -1.10 1.50 -10.75
C LEU A 95 -0.94 0.45 -9.64
N SER A 96 -0.85 0.89 -8.39
CA SER A 96 -0.73 -0.03 -7.25
C SER A 96 -1.93 -0.98 -7.16
N ILE A 97 -3.16 -0.45 -7.23
CA ILE A 97 -4.39 -1.24 -7.14
C ILE A 97 -4.52 -2.20 -8.32
N SER A 98 -4.17 -1.77 -9.53
CA SER A 98 -4.27 -2.59 -10.74
C SER A 98 -3.27 -3.75 -10.77
N ILE A 99 -2.11 -3.60 -10.13
CA ILE A 99 -1.13 -4.68 -10.02
C ILE A 99 -1.56 -5.69 -8.96
N LYS A 100 -2.07 -5.23 -7.81
CA LYS A 100 -2.46 -6.12 -6.74
C LYS A 100 -3.56 -5.56 -5.85
N LEU A 101 -4.63 -6.33 -5.72
CA LEU A 101 -5.83 -5.94 -4.97
C LEU A 101 -5.64 -5.77 -3.46
N ASN A 102 -4.56 -6.31 -2.87
CA ASN A 102 -4.26 -6.07 -1.45
C ASN A 102 -3.98 -4.59 -1.15
N THR A 103 -3.69 -3.77 -2.16
CA THR A 103 -3.48 -2.33 -2.04
C THR A 103 -4.77 -1.51 -2.20
N ILE A 104 -5.93 -2.16 -2.32
CA ILE A 104 -7.24 -1.50 -2.45
C ILE A 104 -7.56 -0.48 -1.34
N PRO A 105 -7.02 -0.56 -0.11
CA PRO A 105 -7.18 0.52 0.88
C PRO A 105 -6.75 1.91 0.36
N LEU A 106 -5.90 2.00 -0.65
CA LEU A 106 -5.60 3.28 -1.33
C LEU A 106 -6.85 3.97 -1.88
N ALA A 107 -7.92 3.22 -2.22
CA ALA A 107 -9.18 3.79 -2.65
C ALA A 107 -9.81 4.70 -1.57
N ILE A 108 -9.57 4.43 -0.29
CA ILE A 108 -10.01 5.27 0.82
C ILE A 108 -9.33 6.65 0.72
N LEU A 109 -8.02 6.67 0.49
CA LEU A 109 -7.27 7.93 0.33
C LEU A 109 -7.70 8.68 -0.94
N LEU A 110 -7.98 7.96 -2.03
CA LEU A 110 -8.53 8.56 -3.25
C LEU A 110 -9.88 9.23 -3.00
N LEU A 111 -10.79 8.56 -2.29
CA LEU A 111 -12.09 9.12 -1.90
C LEU A 111 -11.94 10.35 -1.01
N ILE A 112 -11.07 10.30 -0.01
CA ILE A 112 -10.80 11.43 0.88
C ILE A 112 -10.31 12.65 0.10
N ILE A 113 -9.36 12.46 -0.82
CA ILE A 113 -8.86 13.54 -1.67
C ILE A 113 -9.98 14.08 -2.56
N PHE A 114 -10.75 13.21 -3.22
CA PHE A 114 -11.84 13.62 -4.09
C PHE A 114 -12.89 14.45 -3.35
N ILE A 115 -13.34 13.98 -2.17
CA ILE A 115 -14.28 14.73 -1.30
C ILE A 115 -13.66 16.07 -0.89
N SER A 116 -12.38 16.09 -0.51
CA SER A 116 -11.68 17.32 -0.12
C SER A 116 -11.61 18.34 -1.26
N LEU A 117 -11.43 17.89 -2.50
CA LEU A 117 -11.42 18.75 -3.69
C LEU A 117 -12.82 19.32 -4.00
N LEU A 118 -13.87 18.49 -3.86
CA LEU A 118 -15.25 18.94 -4.03
C LEU A 118 -15.63 20.02 -3.00
N ILE A 119 -15.33 19.79 -1.72
CA ILE A 119 -15.60 20.75 -0.63
C ILE A 119 -14.86 22.07 -0.89
N LYS A 120 -13.62 22.02 -1.36
CA LYS A 120 -12.82 23.21 -1.68
C LYS A 120 -13.19 23.88 -2.99
N LYS A 121 -14.19 23.36 -3.73
CA LYS A 121 -14.60 23.84 -5.06
C LYS A 121 -13.39 24.01 -6.00
N TYR A 122 -12.50 23.00 -5.97
CA TYR A 122 -11.27 23.03 -6.77
C TYR A 122 -11.57 23.05 -8.27
N ASN A 123 -10.83 23.87 -9.01
CA ASN A 123 -10.96 23.92 -10.47
C ASN A 123 -10.31 22.69 -11.13
N PHE A 124 -11.14 21.70 -11.49
CA PHE A 124 -10.68 20.43 -12.07
C PHE A 124 -10.08 20.57 -13.47
N TYR A 125 -10.31 21.68 -14.18
CA TYR A 125 -9.78 21.85 -15.55
C TYR A 125 -8.25 21.68 -15.62
N LYS A 126 -7.53 22.06 -14.57
CA LYS A 126 -6.07 21.95 -14.52
C LYS A 126 -5.55 20.52 -14.43
N ILE A 127 -6.36 19.59 -13.93
CA ILE A 127 -5.98 18.19 -13.70
C ILE A 127 -6.87 17.21 -14.46
N ILE A 128 -7.75 17.72 -15.35
CA ILE A 128 -8.73 16.88 -16.04
C ILE A 128 -8.05 15.83 -16.93
N LEU A 129 -7.00 16.19 -17.63
CA LEU A 129 -6.28 15.26 -18.51
C LEU A 129 -5.64 14.08 -17.75
N PRO A 130 -4.87 14.30 -16.67
CA PRO A 130 -4.39 13.20 -15.82
C PRO A 130 -5.50 12.36 -15.18
N ILE A 131 -6.60 12.98 -14.77
CA ILE A 131 -7.75 12.24 -14.22
C ILE A 131 -8.36 11.34 -15.30
N LEU A 132 -8.60 11.87 -16.51
CA LEU A 132 -9.12 11.09 -17.62
C LEU A 132 -8.20 9.92 -17.98
N PHE A 133 -6.90 10.17 -18.07
CA PHE A 133 -5.92 9.12 -18.33
C PHE A 133 -5.94 8.04 -17.26
N SER A 134 -5.95 8.42 -15.99
CA SER A 134 -6.04 7.49 -14.85
C SER A 134 -7.35 6.69 -14.87
N PHE A 135 -8.46 7.34 -15.23
CA PHE A 135 -9.76 6.70 -15.32
C PHE A 135 -9.84 5.73 -16.51
N LEU A 136 -9.30 6.08 -17.66
CA LEU A 136 -9.18 5.17 -18.80
C LEU A 136 -8.35 3.93 -18.45
N PHE A 137 -7.22 4.11 -17.75
CA PHE A 137 -6.41 2.99 -17.31
C PHE A 137 -7.18 2.07 -16.34
N LEU A 138 -7.95 2.65 -15.42
CA LEU A 138 -8.81 1.89 -14.52
C LEU A 138 -9.89 1.11 -15.28
N ILE A 139 -10.53 1.72 -16.28
CA ILE A 139 -11.52 1.06 -17.13
C ILE A 139 -10.89 -0.14 -17.86
N PHE A 140 -9.73 0.05 -18.49
CA PHE A 140 -9.04 -1.05 -19.17
C PHE A 140 -8.71 -2.19 -18.21
N TRP A 141 -8.26 -1.87 -17.01
CA TRP A 141 -7.99 -2.88 -16.00
C TRP A 141 -9.26 -3.61 -15.55
N LEU A 142 -10.35 -2.91 -15.27
CA LEU A 142 -11.65 -3.52 -14.92
C LEU A 142 -12.19 -4.39 -16.07
N THR A 143 -12.05 -3.93 -17.31
CA THR A 143 -12.44 -4.72 -18.50
C THR A 143 -11.62 -5.99 -18.59
N GLN A 144 -10.32 -5.92 -18.34
CA GLN A 144 -9.46 -7.10 -18.30
C GLN A 144 -9.90 -8.08 -17.22
N GLN A 145 -10.19 -7.60 -15.99
CA GLN A 145 -10.70 -8.46 -14.92
C GLN A 145 -12.02 -9.13 -15.33
N PHE A 146 -12.92 -8.36 -15.92
CA PHE A 146 -14.22 -8.88 -16.39
C PHE A 146 -14.06 -9.96 -17.47
N ILE A 147 -13.20 -9.77 -18.46
CA ILE A 147 -12.95 -10.76 -19.51
C ILE A 147 -12.36 -12.07 -18.94
N TYR A 148 -11.49 -11.97 -17.94
CA TYR A 148 -10.84 -13.15 -17.37
C TYR A 148 -11.71 -13.91 -16.36
N THR A 149 -12.58 -13.21 -15.62
CA THR A 149 -13.28 -13.80 -14.47
C THR A 149 -14.80 -13.73 -14.55
N GLY A 150 -15.33 -12.90 -15.43
CA GLY A 150 -16.75 -12.51 -15.43
C GLY A 150 -17.14 -11.56 -14.32
N CYS A 151 -16.16 -11.04 -13.55
CA CYS A 151 -16.35 -10.13 -12.43
C CYS A 151 -15.54 -8.85 -12.63
N LEU A 152 -16.07 -7.69 -12.24
CA LEU A 152 -15.28 -6.46 -12.22
C LEU A 152 -14.23 -6.49 -11.09
N LEU A 153 -14.62 -7.02 -9.94
CA LEU A 153 -13.74 -7.21 -8.77
C LEU A 153 -13.90 -8.66 -8.27
N PRO A 154 -13.00 -9.57 -8.61
CA PRO A 154 -13.17 -11.00 -8.36
C PRO A 154 -13.38 -11.40 -6.90
N PHE A 155 -12.97 -10.54 -5.94
CA PHE A 155 -13.15 -10.78 -4.50
C PHE A 155 -14.52 -10.33 -3.96
N LEU A 156 -15.38 -9.72 -4.79
CA LEU A 156 -16.70 -9.23 -4.45
C LEU A 156 -17.76 -9.92 -5.33
N GLU A 157 -18.45 -10.90 -4.79
CA GLU A 157 -19.45 -11.69 -5.54
C GLU A 157 -20.52 -10.83 -6.22
N PHE A 158 -20.94 -9.72 -5.61
CA PHE A 158 -21.95 -8.83 -6.20
C PHE A 158 -21.46 -8.11 -7.47
N SER A 159 -20.15 -8.08 -7.72
CA SER A 159 -19.56 -7.51 -8.94
C SER A 159 -19.45 -8.53 -10.08
N CYS A 160 -19.93 -9.77 -9.87
CA CYS A 160 -19.84 -10.85 -10.81
C CYS A 160 -21.13 -11.00 -11.62
N PHE A 161 -21.00 -11.10 -12.92
CA PHE A 161 -22.10 -11.27 -13.86
C PHE A 161 -22.21 -12.75 -14.21
N LYS A 162 -22.90 -13.52 -13.37
CA LYS A 162 -23.01 -15.01 -13.47
C LYS A 162 -23.63 -15.48 -14.80
N SER A 163 -24.41 -14.62 -15.47
CA SER A 163 -24.98 -14.90 -16.80
C SER A 163 -24.03 -14.62 -17.96
N SER A 164 -22.86 -14.01 -17.70
CA SER A 164 -21.88 -13.68 -18.72
C SER A 164 -21.16 -14.91 -19.24
N ILE A 165 -20.85 -14.95 -20.54
CA ILE A 165 -20.00 -15.99 -21.16
C ILE A 165 -18.57 -16.00 -20.58
N TRP A 166 -18.15 -14.91 -19.94
CA TRP A 166 -16.83 -14.74 -19.31
C TRP A 166 -16.80 -15.28 -17.88
N PHE A 167 -17.96 -15.59 -17.27
CA PHE A 167 -17.99 -16.07 -15.89
C PHE A 167 -17.49 -17.51 -15.80
N ASN A 168 -16.43 -17.68 -15.01
CA ASN A 168 -15.84 -19.00 -14.74
C ASN A 168 -15.92 -19.31 -13.24
N GLN A 169 -16.89 -20.15 -12.89
CA GLN A 169 -17.14 -20.54 -11.49
C GLN A 169 -15.95 -21.26 -10.87
N ALA A 170 -15.31 -22.19 -11.60
CA ALA A 170 -14.17 -22.94 -11.10
C ALA A 170 -12.97 -22.01 -10.77
N LEU A 171 -12.76 -20.99 -11.60
CA LEU A 171 -11.73 -19.97 -11.34
C LEU A 171 -12.05 -19.16 -10.07
N MET A 172 -13.32 -18.79 -9.87
CA MET A 172 -13.75 -18.02 -8.68
C MET A 172 -13.56 -18.84 -7.41
N GLU A 173 -13.97 -20.11 -7.40
CA GLU A 173 -13.75 -21.03 -6.29
C GLU A 173 -12.25 -21.24 -6.00
N ALA A 174 -11.44 -21.36 -7.03
CA ALA A 174 -9.98 -21.45 -6.90
C ALA A 174 -9.38 -20.17 -6.30
N LEU A 175 -9.80 -18.99 -6.75
CA LEU A 175 -9.36 -17.71 -6.20
C LEU A 175 -9.77 -17.55 -4.74
N GLU A 176 -10.99 -17.91 -4.38
CA GLU A 176 -11.49 -17.87 -3.01
C GLU A 176 -10.72 -18.84 -2.11
N SER A 177 -10.48 -20.07 -2.56
CA SER A 177 -9.68 -21.05 -1.82
C SER A 177 -8.25 -20.59 -1.62
N MET A 178 -7.62 -20.01 -2.66
CA MET A 178 -6.25 -19.46 -2.55
C MET A 178 -6.18 -18.31 -1.57
N THR A 179 -7.09 -17.35 -1.66
CA THR A 179 -7.04 -16.14 -0.81
C THR A 179 -7.50 -16.41 0.62
N GLY A 180 -8.53 -17.23 0.81
CA GLY A 180 -9.14 -17.50 2.10
C GLY A 180 -8.47 -18.64 2.87
N ILE A 181 -8.05 -19.70 2.18
CA ILE A 181 -7.60 -20.94 2.80
C ILE A 181 -6.07 -21.07 2.72
N ILE A 182 -5.50 -21.03 1.51
CA ILE A 182 -4.07 -21.32 1.30
C ILE A 182 -3.18 -20.27 1.97
N ASN A 183 -3.58 -19.01 1.98
CA ASN A 183 -2.81 -17.95 2.62
C ASN A 183 -2.83 -18.00 4.16
N LYS A 184 -3.80 -18.68 4.76
CA LYS A 184 -3.92 -18.91 6.19
C LYS A 184 -3.30 -20.24 6.61
N SER A 185 -3.53 -21.29 5.80
CA SER A 185 -2.92 -22.60 5.97
C SER A 185 -1.52 -22.62 5.35
N TYR A 186 -0.78 -23.69 5.57
CA TYR A 186 0.46 -23.97 4.86
C TYR A 186 0.31 -25.29 4.08
N TRP A 187 1.13 -25.46 3.04
CA TRP A 187 1.03 -26.56 2.11
C TRP A 187 1.07 -27.96 2.75
N ASN A 188 1.72 -28.08 3.92
CA ASN A 188 1.91 -29.33 4.63
C ASN A 188 1.11 -29.36 5.96
N TYR A 189 -0.08 -28.77 5.98
CA TYR A 189 -0.93 -28.85 7.15
C TYR A 189 -1.37 -30.30 7.37
N SER A 190 -0.94 -30.89 8.47
CA SER A 190 -1.23 -32.28 8.89
C SER A 190 -2.00 -32.35 10.21
N GLY A 191 -2.73 -31.30 10.56
CA GLY A 191 -3.52 -31.23 11.79
C GLY A 191 -4.81 -32.06 11.72
N GLU A 192 -5.46 -32.22 12.86
CA GLU A 192 -6.72 -33.00 13.02
C GLU A 192 -7.93 -32.32 12.35
N LEU A 193 -7.89 -30.98 12.19
CA LEU A 193 -8.97 -30.20 11.58
C LEU A 193 -8.91 -30.29 10.05
N SER A 194 -10.08 -30.28 9.40
CA SER A 194 -10.12 -30.06 7.96
C SER A 194 -9.55 -28.68 7.62
N ILE A 195 -8.98 -28.52 6.40
CA ILE A 195 -8.40 -27.23 5.95
C ILE A 195 -9.43 -26.10 6.04
N ILE A 196 -10.71 -26.39 5.77
CA ILE A 196 -11.80 -25.41 5.85
C ILE A 196 -12.05 -24.99 7.30
N GLU A 197 -12.11 -25.91 8.23
CA GLU A 197 -12.29 -25.64 9.67
C GLU A 197 -11.08 -24.93 10.26
N TYR A 198 -9.88 -25.33 9.85
CA TYR A 198 -8.64 -24.66 10.24
C TYR A 198 -8.62 -23.19 9.81
N SER A 199 -9.09 -22.85 8.62
CA SER A 199 -9.12 -21.47 8.12
C SER A 199 -10.20 -20.59 8.78
N LYS A 200 -11.18 -21.20 9.48
CA LYS A 200 -12.26 -20.50 10.20
C LYS A 200 -11.89 -20.16 11.63
N ASN A 201 -12.61 -19.21 12.20
CA ASN A 201 -12.59 -18.87 13.65
C ASN A 201 -11.20 -18.63 14.24
N PHE A 202 -10.23 -18.16 13.44
CA PHE A 202 -8.85 -17.90 13.83
C PHE A 202 -8.08 -19.16 14.35
N ASN A 203 -8.54 -20.37 14.06
CA ASN A 203 -7.84 -21.61 14.43
C ASN A 203 -6.41 -21.67 13.82
N TRP A 204 -6.22 -20.97 12.70
CA TRP A 204 -4.95 -20.82 12.00
C TRP A 204 -3.94 -19.89 12.72
N LEU A 205 -4.38 -19.06 13.65
CA LEU A 205 -3.56 -17.98 14.23
C LEU A 205 -2.31 -18.48 14.98
N PRO A 206 -2.38 -19.49 15.86
CA PRO A 206 -1.19 -19.97 16.57
C PRO A 206 -0.11 -20.50 15.62
N THR A 207 -0.48 -21.35 14.68
CA THR A 207 0.46 -21.94 13.72
C THR A 207 0.98 -20.91 12.72
N TRP A 208 0.16 -19.93 12.34
CA TRP A 208 0.57 -18.81 11.52
C TRP A 208 1.63 -17.97 12.23
N PHE A 209 1.41 -17.66 13.50
CA PHE A 209 2.36 -16.88 14.30
C PHE A 209 3.69 -17.62 14.45
N ASP A 210 3.67 -18.89 14.80
CA ASP A 210 4.89 -19.70 14.95
C ASP A 210 5.71 -19.77 13.67
N ARG A 211 5.04 -19.87 12.53
CA ARG A 211 5.68 -19.90 11.22
C ARG A 211 6.26 -18.55 10.83
N ASN A 212 5.54 -17.47 11.08
CA ASN A 212 5.87 -16.15 10.55
C ASN A 212 6.58 -15.24 11.55
N LYS A 213 6.78 -15.65 12.81
CA LYS A 213 7.37 -14.82 13.87
C LYS A 213 8.76 -14.28 13.52
N ILE A 214 9.59 -15.09 12.85
CA ILE A 214 10.94 -14.67 12.45
C ILE A 214 10.83 -13.61 11.35
N GLU A 215 10.09 -13.89 10.27
CA GLU A 215 9.91 -12.93 9.16
C GLU A 215 9.24 -11.64 9.64
N LEU A 216 8.26 -11.73 10.54
CA LEU A 216 7.60 -10.57 11.13
C LEU A 216 8.57 -9.75 11.99
N SER A 217 9.40 -10.40 12.81
CA SER A 217 10.39 -9.72 13.64
C SER A 217 11.46 -9.05 12.79
N GLU A 218 11.94 -9.69 11.73
CA GLU A 218 12.88 -9.09 10.77
C GLU A 218 12.30 -7.83 10.15
N HIS A 219 11.04 -7.86 9.73
CA HIS A 219 10.36 -6.68 9.18
C HIS A 219 10.26 -5.56 10.21
N ILE A 220 9.78 -5.88 11.42
CA ILE A 220 9.63 -4.89 12.50
C ILE A 220 10.99 -4.27 12.85
N ILE A 221 12.03 -5.06 13.04
CA ILE A 221 13.38 -4.57 13.38
C ILE A 221 13.93 -3.72 12.23
N SER A 222 13.78 -4.16 10.98
CA SER A 222 14.27 -3.42 9.81
C SER A 222 13.60 -2.06 9.64
N PHE A 223 12.39 -1.87 10.17
CA PHE A 223 11.69 -0.58 10.14
C PHE A 223 11.96 0.26 11.38
N LEU A 224 11.99 -0.36 12.56
CA LEU A 224 12.25 0.35 13.81
C LEU A 224 13.67 0.90 13.88
N PHE A 225 14.66 0.14 13.45
CA PHE A 225 16.06 0.53 13.59
C PHE A 225 16.38 1.86 12.90
N PRO A 226 16.07 2.07 11.61
CA PRO A 226 16.29 3.36 10.94
C PRO A 226 15.48 4.50 11.58
N THR A 227 14.23 4.24 11.99
CA THR A 227 13.39 5.27 12.61
C THR A 227 13.94 5.70 13.96
N LEU A 228 14.40 4.76 14.77
CA LEU A 228 15.02 5.05 16.08
C LEU A 228 16.32 5.85 15.92
N ILE A 229 17.17 5.52 14.96
CA ILE A 229 18.40 6.29 14.67
C ILE A 229 18.05 7.75 14.36
N ILE A 230 17.06 7.98 13.48
CA ILE A 230 16.69 9.33 13.10
C ILE A 230 16.06 10.10 14.26
N ILE A 231 15.20 9.45 15.05
CA ILE A 231 14.63 10.05 16.26
C ILE A 231 15.76 10.45 17.20
N PHE A 232 16.71 9.56 17.45
CA PHE A 232 17.86 9.84 18.31
C PHE A 232 18.69 11.03 17.84
N LEU A 233 19.02 11.08 16.53
CA LEU A 233 19.78 12.19 15.95
C LEU A 233 19.02 13.53 16.01
N ASN A 234 17.70 13.52 16.06
CA ASN A 234 16.85 14.71 16.05
C ASN A 234 16.24 15.07 17.42
N ILE A 235 16.56 14.36 18.49
CA ILE A 235 15.97 14.59 19.84
C ILE A 235 16.07 16.08 20.26
N LYS A 236 17.21 16.73 20.05
CA LYS A 236 17.41 18.15 20.39
C LYS A 236 16.48 19.09 19.61
N ASN A 237 16.12 18.73 18.37
CA ASN A 237 15.22 19.54 17.54
C ASN A 237 13.73 19.32 17.91
N PHE A 238 13.37 18.13 18.41
CA PHE A 238 12.02 17.84 18.90
C PHE A 238 11.67 18.58 20.19
N GLN A 239 12.63 18.74 21.10
CA GLN A 239 12.40 19.43 22.38
C GLN A 239 12.12 20.92 22.23
N LYS A 240 12.61 21.56 21.16
CA LYS A 240 12.48 23.02 20.94
C LYS A 240 11.10 23.45 20.41
N LYS A 241 10.18 22.53 20.10
CA LYS A 241 8.93 22.82 19.37
C LYS A 241 7.63 22.67 20.17
N ASN A 242 7.72 22.52 21.48
CA ASN A 242 6.54 22.34 22.35
C ASN A 242 5.89 23.67 22.76
N SER A 243 5.42 24.48 21.81
CA SER A 243 4.53 25.60 22.15
C SER A 243 3.41 25.73 21.11
N ASN A 244 2.18 25.66 21.60
CA ASN A 244 0.91 25.96 20.93
C ASN A 244 0.34 24.87 20.00
N PHE A 245 -0.25 23.88 20.61
CA PHE A 245 -1.14 22.91 19.96
C PHE A 245 -2.47 23.60 19.59
N LYS A 246 -2.56 24.19 18.39
CA LYS A 246 -3.83 24.59 17.81
C LYS A 246 -4.39 23.45 16.98
N PHE A 247 -5.62 23.02 17.30
CA PHE A 247 -6.40 22.05 16.52
C PHE A 247 -6.59 22.60 15.10
N ASN A 248 -5.83 22.10 14.13
CA ASN A 248 -5.77 22.65 12.79
C ASN A 248 -5.84 21.51 11.75
N GLN A 249 -6.13 21.83 10.49
CA GLN A 249 -6.16 20.92 9.33
C GLN A 249 -4.99 19.87 9.28
N LYS A 250 -3.89 20.13 10.00
CA LYS A 250 -2.80 19.17 10.20
C LYS A 250 -3.22 17.93 10.97
N GLN A 251 -4.23 18.00 11.84
CA GLN A 251 -4.68 16.82 12.61
C GLN A 251 -5.56 15.92 11.79
N CYS A 252 -6.40 16.46 10.90
CA CYS A 252 -7.25 15.65 10.02
C CYS A 252 -6.43 14.67 9.16
N LYS A 253 -5.23 15.05 8.70
CA LYS A 253 -4.41 14.13 7.90
C LYS A 253 -3.99 12.87 8.67
N TYR A 254 -3.72 12.99 9.98
CA TYR A 254 -3.34 11.82 10.80
C TYR A 254 -4.51 10.84 10.97
N TYR A 255 -5.73 11.34 11.08
CA TYR A 255 -6.91 10.47 11.09
C TYR A 255 -7.09 9.73 9.75
N TYR A 256 -6.88 10.39 8.63
CA TYR A 256 -6.94 9.76 7.31
C TYR A 256 -5.87 8.68 7.15
N ILE A 257 -4.66 8.95 7.60
CA ILE A 257 -3.55 7.99 7.62
C ILE A 257 -3.91 6.80 8.51
N LEU A 258 -4.42 7.05 9.71
CA LEU A 258 -4.80 6.01 10.66
C LEU A 258 -5.89 5.09 10.08
N ILE A 259 -6.95 5.68 9.50
CA ILE A 259 -8.03 4.91 8.84
C ILE A 259 -7.45 4.04 7.71
N PHE A 260 -6.59 4.61 6.88
CA PHE A 260 -5.94 3.89 5.77
C PHE A 260 -5.08 2.73 6.28
N VAL A 261 -4.23 2.97 7.26
CA VAL A 261 -3.33 1.95 7.82
C VAL A 261 -4.13 0.83 8.51
N ILE A 262 -5.11 1.18 9.34
CA ILE A 262 -5.95 0.19 10.03
C ILE A 262 -6.75 -0.63 9.02
N SER A 263 -7.38 0.00 8.01
CA SER A 263 -8.13 -0.72 6.99
C SER A 263 -7.23 -1.67 6.17
N GLY A 264 -6.00 -1.24 5.87
CA GLY A 264 -5.02 -2.06 5.19
C GLY A 264 -4.54 -3.25 6.02
N LEU A 265 -4.26 -3.04 7.30
CA LEU A 265 -3.89 -4.12 8.24
C LEU A 265 -5.03 -5.12 8.44
N LEU A 266 -6.26 -4.64 8.62
CA LEU A 266 -7.43 -5.50 8.79
C LEU A 266 -7.70 -6.33 7.52
N LEU A 267 -7.67 -5.72 6.35
CA LEU A 267 -7.87 -6.42 5.09
C LEU A 267 -6.79 -7.47 4.86
N TRP A 268 -5.53 -7.11 5.08
CA TRP A 268 -4.41 -8.03 4.99
C TRP A 268 -4.57 -9.21 5.95
N PHE A 269 -4.77 -8.94 7.23
CA PHE A 269 -4.80 -9.97 8.27
C PHE A 269 -6.00 -10.92 8.10
N LEU A 270 -7.18 -10.40 7.80
CA LEU A 270 -8.39 -11.21 7.70
C LEU A 270 -8.48 -12.01 6.39
N LYS A 271 -8.02 -11.42 5.28
CA LYS A 271 -8.16 -12.05 3.95
C LYS A 271 -6.94 -12.85 3.52
N SER A 272 -5.73 -12.31 3.72
CA SER A 272 -4.52 -12.92 3.19
C SER A 272 -3.30 -12.56 4.03
N PRO A 273 -3.12 -13.18 5.21
CA PRO A 273 -2.10 -12.81 6.19
C PRO A 273 -0.68 -13.25 5.78
N VAL A 274 -0.32 -13.12 4.53
CA VAL A 274 1.05 -13.30 4.03
C VAL A 274 1.84 -12.02 4.30
N ILE A 275 2.96 -12.10 5.01
CA ILE A 275 3.71 -10.92 5.50
C ILE A 275 4.10 -9.98 4.37
N ARG A 276 4.56 -10.51 3.23
CA ARG A 276 4.92 -9.69 2.06
C ARG A 276 3.77 -8.83 1.52
N PHE A 277 2.50 -9.25 1.73
CA PHE A 277 1.33 -8.48 1.30
C PHE A 277 0.99 -7.35 2.27
N GLY A 278 1.21 -7.58 3.57
CA GLY A 278 0.99 -6.61 4.62
C GLY A 278 2.16 -5.66 4.88
N SER A 279 3.33 -5.96 4.31
CA SER A 279 4.57 -5.24 4.63
C SER A 279 4.49 -3.72 4.55
N PRO A 280 3.83 -3.07 3.55
CA PRO A 280 3.74 -1.61 3.53
C PRO A 280 2.83 -1.07 4.64
N PHE A 281 1.77 -1.78 5.02
CA PHE A 281 0.88 -1.37 6.11
C PHE A 281 1.53 -1.57 7.48
N ILE A 282 2.27 -2.67 7.67
CA ILE A 282 3.10 -2.90 8.88
C ILE A 282 4.14 -1.77 9.00
N PHE A 283 4.83 -1.46 7.91
CA PHE A 283 5.78 -0.34 7.86
C PHE A 283 5.12 0.98 8.28
N LEU A 284 3.98 1.34 7.67
CA LEU A 284 3.28 2.57 7.96
C LEU A 284 2.72 2.62 9.39
N SER A 285 2.29 1.48 9.95
CA SER A 285 1.80 1.41 11.34
C SER A 285 2.91 1.65 12.37
N ILE A 286 4.14 1.28 12.04
CA ILE A 286 5.30 1.53 12.92
C ILE A 286 5.76 2.99 12.81
N PHE A 287 5.57 3.58 11.62
CA PHE A 287 6.02 4.95 11.35
C PHE A 287 5.08 6.01 11.94
N PHE A 288 3.76 5.75 11.98
CA PHE A 288 2.72 6.69 12.41
C PHE A 288 2.04 6.28 13.72
#